data_98d100148d755a53de85faf971c5af44
#
_entry.id   98d100148d755a53de85faf971c5af44
#
_cell.length_a   1.000
_cell.length_b   1.000
_cell.length_c   1.000
_cell.angle_alpha   90.00
_cell.angle_beta   90.00
_cell.angle_gamma   90.00
#
_symmetry.space_group_name_H-M   'P 1'
#
loop_
_entity.id
_entity.type
_entity.pdbx_description
1 polymer ?
#
loop_
_entity_poly.entity_id
_entity_poly.type
_entity_poly.pdbx_seq_one_letter_code
_entity_poly.pdbx_strand_id
1 'polypeptide(L)'
;MKVEILVLTFKFQFLTFNLNNMFDLDNYQEIWHTITRNKSRSLLTAFGVFWGVFMLVVMVALGSGIGRGIMGKLDGVAQNTSMMFPSNTSMPYKGFKRGRSWNIHSDDLVAMEREFSELKYISPVMFVNNVGKATRGTKSEEYRMMGHDANYFKMYPLKIVQGRWINDIDIRDARKVCVIGEKVLNDLYKPGENAVGTLLRVGSSYYTVIGVVKKTTDGVNFFGNTDEMLLVPYTTAQRIQNSGDVVHCLCITAYDDVEIGDVEKRVAAFVKERNLVNPDDEAAMWVMNLKKIFDSFSMLFGGLNFLVWIVGLGTLLSGVIGVSNIMLVTVRERTQEIGIRRALGATPFTILKQIMSESVVLTAIAGLTGLVFAVLVLSVVDMVMAMQPNPVLPSIQLSFSLSIVALVVIILAGMFAGYLPSKRALSIKAVEALQDE
;
A
#
# COMPACT_ATOMS: atom_id res chain seq x y z
N MET A 1 -27.42 10.36 33.98
CA MET A 1 -27.05 9.57 35.16
C MET A 1 -27.75 8.22 35.27
N LYS A 2 -29.11 8.08 35.27
CA LYS A 2 -29.75 6.74 35.28
C LYS A 2 -29.53 5.90 34.02
N VAL A 3 -29.44 6.50 32.85
CA VAL A 3 -29.20 5.79 31.57
C VAL A 3 -27.74 5.38 31.44
N GLU A 4 -26.80 6.16 31.91
CA GLU A 4 -25.36 5.82 31.90
C GLU A 4 -25.03 4.69 32.85
N ILE A 5 -25.68 4.65 34.01
CA ILE A 5 -25.54 3.53 34.99
C ILE A 5 -26.14 2.26 34.40
N LEU A 6 -27.25 2.34 33.64
CA LEU A 6 -27.83 1.18 32.95
C LEU A 6 -26.92 0.64 31.82
N VAL A 7 -26.29 1.52 31.08
CA VAL A 7 -25.32 1.16 30.03
C VAL A 7 -24.02 0.59 30.63
N LEU A 8 -23.54 1.14 31.73
CA LEU A 8 -22.36 0.66 32.43
C LEU A 8 -22.63 -0.68 33.14
N THR A 9 -23.80 -0.87 33.72
CA THR A 9 -24.21 -2.16 34.34
C THR A 9 -24.40 -3.22 33.26
N PHE A 10 -24.93 -2.87 32.12
CA PHE A 10 -25.06 -3.75 30.95
C PHE A 10 -23.68 -4.10 30.38
N LYS A 11 -22.75 -3.13 30.28
CA LYS A 11 -21.35 -3.38 29.89
C LYS A 11 -20.60 -4.29 30.87
N PHE A 12 -20.81 -4.11 32.18
CA PHE A 12 -20.12 -4.93 33.20
C PHE A 12 -20.69 -6.33 33.29
N GLN A 13 -22.00 -6.52 33.15
CA GLN A 13 -22.63 -7.85 33.09
C GLN A 13 -22.26 -8.60 31.78
N PHE A 14 -22.00 -7.90 30.71
CA PHE A 14 -21.53 -8.50 29.47
C PHE A 14 -20.05 -8.95 29.54
N LEU A 15 -19.21 -8.23 30.28
CA LEU A 15 -17.79 -8.55 30.51
C LEU A 15 -17.54 -9.66 31.52
N THR A 16 -18.47 -9.89 32.47
CA THR A 16 -18.43 -11.02 33.43
C THR A 16 -19.11 -12.28 32.90
N PHE A 17 -19.32 -12.36 31.57
CA PHE A 17 -19.80 -13.57 30.92
C PHE A 17 -18.78 -14.70 31.16
N ASN A 18 -19.09 -15.55 32.10
CA ASN A 18 -18.22 -16.62 32.56
C ASN A 18 -18.06 -17.66 31.44
N LEU A 19 -16.97 -17.57 30.70
CA LEU A 19 -16.64 -18.47 29.59
C LEU A 19 -16.67 -19.96 30.00
N ASN A 20 -16.44 -20.27 31.27
CA ASN A 20 -16.44 -21.63 31.76
C ASN A 20 -17.81 -22.33 31.70
N ASN A 21 -18.93 -21.60 31.68
CA ASN A 21 -20.26 -22.17 31.51
C ASN A 21 -20.78 -22.20 30.07
N MET A 22 -19.98 -21.77 29.10
CA MET A 22 -20.31 -21.90 27.68
C MET A 22 -19.96 -23.28 27.09
N PHE A 23 -19.17 -24.08 27.81
CA PHE A 23 -18.65 -25.36 27.32
C PHE A 23 -19.33 -26.60 27.99
N ASP A 24 -20.62 -26.51 28.36
CA ASP A 24 -21.40 -27.69 28.73
C ASP A 24 -21.65 -28.56 27.49
N LEU A 25 -21.12 -29.78 27.50
CA LEU A 25 -21.21 -30.76 26.41
C LEU A 25 -22.68 -31.06 26.00
N ASP A 26 -23.61 -31.01 26.95
CA ASP A 26 -25.05 -31.22 26.68
C ASP A 26 -25.65 -30.12 25.79
N ASN A 27 -25.22 -28.86 25.95
CA ASN A 27 -25.65 -27.76 25.12
C ASN A 27 -25.19 -27.91 23.66
N TYR A 28 -24.01 -28.49 23.44
CA TYR A 28 -23.50 -28.71 22.05
C TYR A 28 -24.27 -29.81 21.33
N GLN A 29 -24.70 -30.86 22.01
CA GLN A 29 -25.52 -31.90 21.40
C GLN A 29 -26.89 -31.34 21.01
N GLU A 30 -27.49 -30.51 21.85
CA GLU A 30 -28.78 -29.85 21.54
C GLU A 30 -28.67 -28.88 20.35
N ILE A 31 -27.60 -28.06 20.28
CA ILE A 31 -27.30 -27.18 19.16
C ILE A 31 -27.10 -27.98 17.86
N TRP A 32 -26.34 -29.09 17.93
CA TRP A 32 -26.11 -29.96 16.78
C TRP A 32 -27.39 -30.60 16.27
N HIS A 33 -28.24 -31.06 17.17
CA HIS A 33 -29.55 -31.63 16.83
C HIS A 33 -30.46 -30.61 16.16
N THR A 34 -30.40 -29.36 16.60
CA THR A 34 -31.18 -28.24 16.02
C THR A 34 -30.73 -27.92 14.60
N ILE A 35 -29.42 -27.83 14.38
CA ILE A 35 -28.82 -27.52 13.05
C ILE A 35 -29.14 -28.64 12.06
N THR A 36 -29.16 -29.91 12.51
CA THR A 36 -29.36 -31.07 11.64
C THR A 36 -30.82 -31.39 11.33
N ARG A 37 -31.78 -30.86 12.10
CA ARG A 37 -33.22 -31.11 11.93
C ARG A 37 -33.76 -30.48 10.64
N ASN A 38 -33.30 -29.30 10.22
CA ASN A 38 -33.67 -28.59 9.01
C ASN A 38 -32.46 -28.20 8.16
N LYS A 39 -31.77 -29.19 7.59
CA LYS A 39 -30.46 -29.04 6.89
C LYS A 39 -30.46 -27.97 5.80
N SER A 40 -31.47 -27.90 4.95
CA SER A 40 -31.54 -26.94 3.83
C SER A 40 -31.63 -25.49 4.32
N ARG A 41 -32.42 -25.24 5.37
CA ARG A 41 -32.63 -23.92 5.95
C ARG A 41 -31.33 -23.44 6.65
N SER A 42 -30.73 -24.30 7.47
CA SER A 42 -29.49 -24.01 8.18
C SER A 42 -28.31 -23.79 7.21
N LEU A 43 -28.25 -24.58 6.13
CA LEU A 43 -27.21 -24.42 5.09
C LEU A 43 -27.35 -23.08 4.33
N LEU A 44 -28.58 -22.71 3.93
CA LEU A 44 -28.82 -21.46 3.22
C LEU A 44 -28.45 -20.23 4.07
N THR A 45 -28.71 -20.31 5.35
CA THR A 45 -28.37 -19.24 6.30
C THR A 45 -26.88 -19.16 6.56
N ALA A 46 -26.25 -20.31 6.82
CA ALA A 46 -24.82 -20.41 7.00
C ALA A 46 -24.08 -19.89 5.75
N PHE A 47 -24.61 -20.17 4.55
CA PHE A 47 -24.06 -19.67 3.29
C PHE A 47 -24.03 -18.14 3.22
N GLY A 48 -25.08 -17.45 3.69
CA GLY A 48 -25.10 -15.97 3.70
C GLY A 48 -23.96 -15.38 4.56
N VAL A 49 -23.74 -15.93 5.76
CA VAL A 49 -22.64 -15.49 6.65
C VAL A 49 -21.28 -15.92 6.08
N PHE A 50 -21.16 -17.18 5.64
CA PHE A 50 -19.96 -17.69 4.96
C PHE A 50 -19.54 -16.76 3.81
N TRP A 51 -20.47 -16.44 2.91
CA TRP A 51 -20.21 -15.58 1.76
C TRP A 51 -19.85 -14.16 2.16
N GLY A 52 -20.55 -13.61 3.18
CA GLY A 52 -20.26 -12.27 3.71
C GLY A 52 -18.86 -12.15 4.29
N VAL A 53 -18.44 -13.12 5.10
CA VAL A 53 -17.08 -13.17 5.68
C VAL A 53 -16.03 -13.43 4.60
N PHE A 54 -16.27 -14.39 3.71
CA PHE A 54 -15.40 -14.69 2.59
C PHE A 54 -15.11 -13.44 1.75
N MET A 55 -16.16 -12.76 1.28
CA MET A 55 -16.04 -11.55 0.45
C MET A 55 -15.35 -10.42 1.20
N LEU A 56 -15.69 -10.18 2.47
CA LEU A 56 -15.05 -9.15 3.28
C LEU A 56 -13.55 -9.41 3.39
N VAL A 57 -13.14 -10.63 3.75
CA VAL A 57 -11.74 -10.99 3.93
C VAL A 57 -10.96 -10.90 2.62
N VAL A 58 -11.52 -11.43 1.53
CA VAL A 58 -10.87 -11.37 0.21
C VAL A 58 -10.71 -9.93 -0.27
N MET A 59 -11.77 -9.11 -0.18
CA MET A 59 -11.72 -7.72 -0.63
C MET A 59 -10.72 -6.88 0.19
N VAL A 60 -10.70 -7.04 1.53
CA VAL A 60 -9.74 -6.32 2.38
C VAL A 60 -8.31 -6.79 2.12
N ALA A 61 -8.10 -8.10 1.94
CA ALA A 61 -6.78 -8.65 1.64
C ALA A 61 -6.25 -8.16 0.29
N LEU A 62 -7.07 -8.19 -0.77
CA LEU A 62 -6.73 -7.68 -2.09
C LEU A 62 -6.46 -6.17 -2.07
N GLY A 63 -7.35 -5.38 -1.48
CA GLY A 63 -7.20 -3.92 -1.39
C GLY A 63 -5.93 -3.51 -0.64
N SER A 64 -5.67 -4.13 0.51
CA SER A 64 -4.45 -3.89 1.29
C SER A 64 -3.19 -4.45 0.63
N GLY A 65 -3.30 -5.57 -0.09
CA GLY A 65 -2.21 -6.17 -0.85
C GLY A 65 -1.75 -5.27 -2.00
N ILE A 66 -2.68 -4.79 -2.82
CA ILE A 66 -2.41 -3.86 -3.92
C ILE A 66 -1.82 -2.55 -3.38
N GLY A 67 -2.41 -1.99 -2.33
CA GLY A 67 -1.91 -0.76 -1.70
C GLY A 67 -0.48 -0.92 -1.22
N ARG A 68 -0.16 -1.98 -0.47
CA ARG A 68 1.21 -2.28 -0.02
C ARG A 68 2.17 -2.50 -1.18
N GLY A 69 1.70 -3.14 -2.26
CA GLY A 69 2.51 -3.39 -3.44
C GLY A 69 2.96 -2.14 -4.15
N ILE A 70 2.04 -1.23 -4.37
CA ILE A 70 2.32 0.04 -5.03
C ILE A 70 3.15 0.95 -4.12
N MET A 71 2.77 1.07 -2.83
CA MET A 71 3.52 1.86 -1.87
C MET A 71 4.92 1.29 -1.61
N GLY A 72 5.07 -0.04 -1.54
CA GLY A 72 6.37 -0.68 -1.38
C GLY A 72 7.31 -0.46 -2.57
N LYS A 73 6.77 -0.28 -3.78
CA LYS A 73 7.58 0.12 -4.95
C LYS A 73 8.07 1.56 -4.88
N LEU A 74 7.41 2.40 -4.12
CA LEU A 74 7.78 3.79 -3.87
C LEU A 74 8.61 3.95 -2.59
N ASP A 75 8.78 2.88 -1.83
CA ASP A 75 9.50 2.87 -0.56
C ASP A 75 10.99 3.14 -0.78
N GLY A 76 11.57 3.97 0.09
CA GLY A 76 12.96 4.38 0.05
C GLY A 76 13.27 5.58 -0.87
N VAL A 77 12.36 6.00 -1.76
CA VAL A 77 12.50 7.28 -2.47
C VAL A 77 12.15 8.41 -1.50
N ALA A 78 12.94 9.47 -1.48
CA ALA A 78 12.63 10.64 -0.68
C ALA A 78 11.28 11.24 -1.11
N GLN A 79 10.25 11.04 -0.28
CA GLN A 79 8.87 11.38 -0.64
C GLN A 79 8.67 12.89 -0.83
N ASN A 80 9.34 13.69 0.00
CA ASN A 80 9.26 15.16 -0.04
C ASN A 80 10.17 15.74 -1.13
N THR A 81 10.04 15.20 -2.35
CA THR A 81 10.89 15.50 -3.52
C THR A 81 10.06 15.99 -4.69
N SER A 82 10.61 16.96 -5.42
CA SER A 82 10.06 17.45 -6.69
C SER A 82 11.13 17.42 -7.77
N MET A 83 10.72 17.05 -8.98
CA MET A 83 11.56 17.05 -10.18
C MET A 83 11.07 18.11 -11.15
N MET A 84 11.97 18.92 -11.67
CA MET A 84 11.69 20.06 -12.51
C MET A 84 12.40 19.91 -13.85
N PHE A 85 11.64 19.97 -14.92
CA PHE A 85 12.14 19.84 -16.29
C PHE A 85 11.83 21.13 -17.05
N PRO A 86 12.85 21.85 -17.58
CA PRO A 86 12.61 22.95 -18.49
C PRO A 86 11.81 22.51 -19.71
N SER A 87 10.89 23.37 -20.13
CA SER A 87 10.06 23.17 -21.31
C SER A 87 9.96 24.46 -22.13
N ASN A 88 9.36 24.40 -23.30
CA ASN A 88 9.22 25.59 -24.14
C ASN A 88 8.32 26.64 -23.48
N THR A 89 8.72 27.91 -23.57
CA THR A 89 7.94 29.03 -23.02
C THR A 89 6.62 29.23 -23.78
N SER A 90 5.54 29.47 -23.04
CA SER A 90 4.24 29.81 -23.64
C SER A 90 3.97 31.31 -23.66
N MET A 91 4.70 32.10 -22.86
CA MET A 91 4.55 33.54 -22.70
C MET A 91 5.81 34.27 -23.15
N PRO A 92 5.65 35.47 -23.80
CA PRO A 92 6.79 36.34 -24.09
C PRO A 92 7.28 37.01 -22.79
N TYR A 93 8.59 37.20 -22.65
CA TYR A 93 9.16 37.83 -21.46
C TYR A 93 10.49 38.51 -21.75
N LYS A 94 10.71 39.72 -21.23
CA LYS A 94 11.96 40.53 -21.36
C LYS A 94 12.56 40.52 -22.77
N GLY A 95 11.72 40.67 -23.81
CA GLY A 95 12.14 40.72 -25.19
C GLY A 95 12.21 39.37 -25.94
N PHE A 96 12.05 38.28 -25.23
CA PHE A 96 12.01 36.94 -25.84
C PHE A 96 10.57 36.56 -26.25
N LYS A 97 10.47 35.87 -27.40
CA LYS A 97 9.18 35.39 -27.94
C LYS A 97 8.76 34.11 -27.22
N ARG A 98 7.45 33.81 -27.28
CA ARG A 98 6.90 32.51 -26.90
C ARG A 98 7.51 31.37 -27.73
N GLY A 99 7.55 30.15 -27.19
CA GLY A 99 8.09 28.98 -27.89
C GLY A 99 9.60 28.82 -27.75
N ARG A 100 10.27 29.66 -26.95
CA ARG A 100 11.70 29.57 -26.70
C ARG A 100 12.01 28.32 -25.87
N SER A 101 12.95 27.49 -26.33
CA SER A 101 13.59 26.50 -25.50
C SER A 101 14.60 27.16 -24.55
N TRP A 102 14.65 26.73 -23.32
CA TRP A 102 15.58 27.23 -22.31
C TRP A 102 16.04 26.07 -21.42
N ASN A 103 17.07 26.27 -20.63
CA ASN A 103 17.61 25.24 -19.75
C ASN A 103 17.92 25.84 -18.38
N ILE A 104 18.07 24.96 -17.39
CA ILE A 104 18.64 25.27 -16.09
C ILE A 104 20.16 25.22 -16.22
N HIS A 105 20.87 26.04 -15.49
CA HIS A 105 22.32 26.13 -15.53
C HIS A 105 22.94 25.74 -14.17
N SER A 106 24.19 25.29 -14.16
CA SER A 106 24.89 24.91 -12.92
C SER A 106 24.96 26.05 -11.91
N ASP A 107 25.04 27.32 -12.39
CA ASP A 107 25.05 28.50 -11.51
C ASP A 107 23.70 28.72 -10.79
N ASP A 108 22.60 28.20 -11.33
CA ASP A 108 21.30 28.25 -10.68
C ASP A 108 21.28 27.38 -9.42
N LEU A 109 22.00 26.22 -9.44
CA LEU A 109 22.11 25.32 -8.28
C LEU A 109 22.78 26.05 -7.10
N VAL A 110 23.89 26.74 -7.37
CA VAL A 110 24.64 27.49 -6.35
C VAL A 110 23.79 28.65 -5.78
N ALA A 111 23.03 29.30 -6.67
CA ALA A 111 22.13 30.37 -6.23
C ALA A 111 20.97 29.83 -5.37
N MET A 112 20.42 28.67 -5.73
CA MET A 112 19.35 28.02 -4.97
C MET A 112 19.82 27.55 -3.58
N GLU A 113 21.03 26.98 -3.45
CA GLU A 113 21.60 26.58 -2.16
C GLU A 113 21.70 27.77 -1.17
N ARG A 114 21.90 28.97 -1.68
CA ARG A 114 21.98 30.19 -0.87
C ARG A 114 20.62 30.77 -0.50
N GLU A 115 19.65 30.66 -1.41
CA GLU A 115 18.33 31.31 -1.28
C GLU A 115 17.33 30.43 -0.50
N PHE A 116 17.39 29.12 -0.68
CA PHE A 116 16.39 28.18 -0.15
C PHE A 116 16.99 27.28 0.94
N SER A 117 17.05 27.75 2.16
CA SER A 117 17.52 26.98 3.32
C SER A 117 16.59 25.84 3.71
N GLU A 118 15.36 25.82 3.19
CA GLU A 118 14.37 24.76 3.39
C GLU A 118 14.65 23.50 2.55
N LEU A 119 15.55 23.60 1.58
CA LEU A 119 15.95 22.46 0.75
C LEU A 119 17.06 21.65 1.43
N LYS A 120 16.78 20.38 1.65
CA LYS A 120 17.72 19.41 2.23
C LYS A 120 18.72 18.92 1.19
N TYR A 121 18.24 18.68 -0.04
CA TYR A 121 19.06 18.24 -1.17
C TYR A 121 18.63 18.94 -2.44
N ILE A 122 19.63 19.34 -3.22
CA ILE A 122 19.50 19.83 -4.60
C ILE A 122 20.37 18.93 -5.45
N SER A 123 19.84 18.34 -6.50
CA SER A 123 20.56 17.40 -7.37
C SER A 123 20.27 17.66 -8.85
N PRO A 124 21.27 18.00 -9.66
CA PRO A 124 21.15 18.08 -11.10
C PRO A 124 21.13 16.69 -11.73
N VAL A 125 20.37 16.55 -12.78
CA VAL A 125 20.31 15.33 -13.61
C VAL A 125 20.60 15.69 -15.05
N MET A 126 21.54 14.96 -15.65
CA MET A 126 21.91 15.07 -17.07
C MET A 126 21.60 13.77 -17.79
N PHE A 127 20.80 13.86 -18.85
CA PHE A 127 20.57 12.74 -19.76
C PHE A 127 21.66 12.75 -20.84
N VAL A 128 22.38 11.67 -20.98
CA VAL A 128 23.41 11.55 -22.02
C VAL A 128 22.90 10.71 -23.16
N ASN A 129 22.71 11.33 -24.33
CA ASN A 129 22.19 10.67 -25.51
C ASN A 129 23.36 10.25 -26.44
N ASN A 130 23.15 9.20 -27.23
CA ASN A 130 24.08 8.73 -28.26
C ASN A 130 25.50 8.40 -27.73
N VAL A 131 25.59 7.80 -26.57
CA VAL A 131 26.89 7.48 -25.93
C VAL A 131 27.65 6.38 -26.62
N GLY A 132 26.95 5.57 -27.43
CA GLY A 132 27.48 4.35 -28.02
C GLY A 132 27.51 3.17 -27.02
N LYS A 133 28.03 2.04 -27.50
CA LYS A 133 28.06 0.80 -26.71
C LYS A 133 29.13 0.86 -25.63
N ALA A 134 28.81 0.29 -24.48
CA ALA A 134 29.80 -0.02 -23.46
C ALA A 134 30.49 -1.34 -23.82
N THR A 135 31.82 -1.32 -23.90
CA THR A 135 32.62 -2.43 -24.40
C THR A 135 33.70 -2.80 -23.39
N ARG A 136 33.82 -4.09 -23.14
CA ARG A 136 34.89 -4.68 -22.34
C ARG A 136 35.36 -6.02 -22.92
N GLY A 137 36.59 -6.06 -23.39
CA GLY A 137 37.09 -7.22 -24.13
C GLY A 137 36.28 -7.48 -25.39
N THR A 138 35.70 -8.67 -25.50
CA THR A 138 34.83 -9.08 -26.63
C THR A 138 33.35 -8.78 -26.41
N LYS A 139 32.94 -8.39 -25.20
CA LYS A 139 31.55 -8.08 -24.84
C LYS A 139 31.24 -6.62 -25.13
N SER A 140 30.06 -6.35 -25.71
CA SER A 140 29.65 -5.00 -26.10
C SER A 140 28.13 -4.90 -26.07
N GLU A 141 27.60 -4.02 -25.20
CA GLU A 141 26.17 -3.79 -25.02
C GLU A 141 25.86 -2.32 -24.89
N GLU A 142 24.60 -1.95 -25.16
CA GLU A 142 24.13 -0.56 -25.08
C GLU A 142 23.43 -0.31 -23.77
N TYR A 143 23.88 0.71 -23.03
CA TYR A 143 23.29 1.11 -21.75
C TYR A 143 23.01 2.59 -21.74
N ARG A 144 22.01 3.00 -20.94
CA ARG A 144 21.77 4.42 -20.69
C ARG A 144 22.87 5.00 -19.82
N MET A 145 23.33 6.20 -20.15
CA MET A 145 24.26 6.96 -19.32
C MET A 145 23.55 8.20 -18.78
N MET A 146 23.74 8.45 -17.48
CA MET A 146 23.17 9.62 -16.82
C MET A 146 24.19 10.29 -15.92
N GLY A 147 24.15 11.61 -15.89
CA GLY A 147 24.97 12.43 -15.00
C GLY A 147 24.23 12.78 -13.74
N HIS A 148 24.86 12.53 -12.58
CA HIS A 148 24.32 12.83 -11.27
C HIS A 148 25.39 13.44 -10.34
N ASP A 149 24.94 13.94 -9.21
CA ASP A 149 25.80 14.35 -8.10
C ASP A 149 25.73 13.36 -6.91
N ALA A 150 26.42 13.69 -5.83
CA ALA A 150 26.42 12.89 -4.61
C ALA A 150 25.07 12.89 -3.88
N ASN A 151 24.26 13.94 -4.04
CA ASN A 151 22.95 14.07 -3.38
C ASN A 151 21.90 13.14 -4.00
N TYR A 152 22.02 12.85 -5.30
CA TYR A 152 21.11 11.93 -5.97
C TYR A 152 20.97 10.58 -5.24
N PHE A 153 22.10 10.03 -4.77
CA PHE A 153 22.13 8.75 -4.06
C PHE A 153 21.50 8.80 -2.65
N LYS A 154 21.28 10.00 -2.10
CA LYS A 154 20.56 10.22 -0.84
C LYS A 154 19.03 10.33 -1.07
N MET A 155 18.64 10.68 -2.30
CA MET A 155 17.24 10.82 -2.72
C MET A 155 16.65 9.53 -3.26
N TYR A 156 17.48 8.61 -3.75
CA TYR A 156 17.08 7.34 -4.36
C TYR A 156 17.64 6.13 -3.62
N PRO A 157 16.83 5.07 -3.42
CA PRO A 157 17.21 3.88 -2.65
C PRO A 157 18.10 2.94 -3.46
N LEU A 158 19.36 3.31 -3.61
CA LEU A 158 20.37 2.49 -4.26
C LEU A 158 21.37 1.95 -3.22
N LYS A 159 21.72 0.68 -3.35
CA LYS A 159 22.71 0.03 -2.50
C LYS A 159 24.02 -0.16 -3.27
N ILE A 160 25.13 0.27 -2.68
CA ILE A 160 26.46 -0.08 -3.18
C ILE A 160 26.71 -1.58 -2.92
N VAL A 161 27.07 -2.29 -3.99
CA VAL A 161 27.52 -3.69 -3.96
C VAL A 161 29.05 -3.74 -3.88
N GLN A 162 29.73 -2.88 -4.63
CA GLN A 162 31.19 -2.76 -4.66
C GLN A 162 31.58 -1.29 -4.78
N GLY A 163 32.69 -0.89 -4.17
CA GLY A 163 33.30 0.42 -4.35
C GLY A 163 32.62 1.56 -3.61
N ARG A 164 32.47 2.72 -4.26
CA ARG A 164 31.97 3.97 -3.68
C ARG A 164 31.05 4.74 -4.63
N TRP A 165 30.32 5.69 -4.06
CA TRP A 165 29.55 6.68 -4.80
C TRP A 165 30.43 7.74 -5.48
N ILE A 166 29.84 8.47 -6.43
CA ILE A 166 30.35 9.74 -6.95
C ILE A 166 30.43 10.72 -5.78
N ASN A 167 31.55 11.48 -5.69
CA ASN A 167 31.77 12.50 -4.67
C ASN A 167 32.01 13.88 -5.28
N ASP A 168 32.10 14.91 -4.43
CA ASP A 168 32.27 16.30 -4.86
C ASP A 168 33.57 16.54 -5.62
N ILE A 169 34.64 15.77 -5.34
CA ILE A 169 35.90 15.86 -6.09
C ILE A 169 35.73 15.35 -7.52
N ASP A 170 34.98 14.24 -7.70
CA ASP A 170 34.68 13.70 -9.02
C ASP A 170 33.85 14.70 -9.88
N ILE A 171 32.94 15.43 -9.20
CA ILE A 171 32.11 16.46 -9.82
C ILE A 171 32.93 17.68 -10.20
N ARG A 172 33.66 18.24 -9.24
CA ARG A 172 34.47 19.46 -9.43
C ARG A 172 35.52 19.30 -10.54
N ASP A 173 36.21 18.17 -10.58
CA ASP A 173 37.26 17.89 -11.55
C ASP A 173 36.67 17.31 -12.86
N ALA A 174 35.37 17.03 -12.93
CA ALA A 174 34.67 16.31 -14.01
C ALA A 174 35.45 15.05 -14.42
N ARG A 175 35.72 14.18 -13.43
CA ARG A 175 36.52 12.96 -13.63
C ARG A 175 35.78 11.96 -14.52
N LYS A 176 36.52 11.29 -15.38
CA LYS A 176 35.97 10.18 -16.20
C LYS A 176 35.82 8.90 -15.36
N VAL A 177 34.97 8.95 -14.38
CA VAL A 177 34.60 7.83 -13.50
C VAL A 177 33.14 7.44 -13.74
N CYS A 178 32.81 6.18 -13.48
CA CYS A 178 31.42 5.72 -13.57
C CYS A 178 31.08 4.75 -12.43
N VAL A 179 29.80 4.79 -12.02
CA VAL A 179 29.17 3.78 -11.20
C VAL A 179 28.26 2.98 -12.14
N ILE A 180 28.34 1.66 -12.12
CA ILE A 180 27.61 0.77 -13.02
C ILE A 180 26.51 0.02 -12.27
N GLY A 181 25.41 -0.28 -12.94
CA GLY A 181 24.34 -1.11 -12.39
C GLY A 181 24.73 -2.60 -12.35
N GLU A 182 24.04 -3.38 -11.51
CA GLU A 182 24.31 -4.83 -11.34
C GLU A 182 24.17 -5.61 -12.66
N LYS A 183 23.24 -5.26 -13.52
CA LYS A 183 23.07 -5.91 -14.82
C LYS A 183 24.27 -5.63 -15.73
N VAL A 184 24.77 -4.40 -15.74
CA VAL A 184 25.99 -4.03 -16.50
C VAL A 184 27.20 -4.86 -16.04
N LEU A 185 27.32 -5.09 -14.71
CA LEU A 185 28.34 -5.97 -14.14
C LEU A 185 28.18 -7.40 -14.67
N ASN A 186 26.98 -7.96 -14.59
CA ASN A 186 26.72 -9.35 -14.99
C ASN A 186 26.92 -9.59 -16.50
N ASP A 187 26.58 -8.61 -17.34
CA ASP A 187 26.68 -8.70 -18.79
C ASP A 187 28.16 -8.58 -19.26
N LEU A 188 28.91 -7.63 -18.70
CA LEU A 188 30.24 -7.28 -19.20
C LEU A 188 31.41 -7.94 -18.45
N TYR A 189 31.19 -8.36 -17.19
CA TYR A 189 32.23 -8.95 -16.35
C TYR A 189 32.03 -10.46 -16.20
N LYS A 190 33.03 -11.12 -15.63
CA LYS A 190 32.91 -12.54 -15.25
C LYS A 190 32.25 -12.67 -13.87
N PRO A 191 31.53 -13.74 -13.59
CA PRO A 191 30.99 -13.99 -12.26
C PRO A 191 32.06 -13.90 -11.17
N GLY A 192 31.82 -13.06 -10.15
CA GLY A 192 32.74 -12.85 -9.02
C GLY A 192 33.92 -11.89 -9.30
N GLU A 193 33.99 -11.31 -10.48
CA GLU A 193 35.04 -10.35 -10.81
C GLU A 193 34.78 -8.99 -10.14
N ASN A 194 35.83 -8.40 -9.59
CA ASN A 194 35.76 -7.03 -9.06
C ASN A 194 35.85 -6.02 -10.21
N ALA A 195 34.77 -5.25 -10.41
CA ALA A 195 34.73 -4.22 -11.45
C ALA A 195 35.44 -2.93 -11.04
N VAL A 196 35.59 -2.67 -9.74
CA VAL A 196 36.14 -1.40 -9.23
C VAL A 196 37.60 -1.25 -9.62
N GLY A 197 37.96 -0.07 -10.13
CA GLY A 197 39.29 0.25 -10.63
C GLY A 197 39.55 -0.18 -12.08
N THR A 198 38.65 -0.91 -12.71
CA THR A 198 38.80 -1.31 -14.12
C THR A 198 38.36 -0.20 -15.09
N LEU A 199 38.88 -0.24 -16.31
CA LEU A 199 38.48 0.66 -17.39
C LEU A 199 37.33 0.05 -18.19
N LEU A 200 36.26 0.82 -18.34
CA LEU A 200 35.13 0.52 -19.22
C LEU A 200 35.16 1.50 -20.38
N ARG A 201 35.20 1.01 -21.60
CA ARG A 201 35.07 1.84 -22.79
C ARG A 201 33.59 2.06 -23.10
N VAL A 202 33.18 3.32 -23.23
CA VAL A 202 31.82 3.68 -23.64
C VAL A 202 31.90 4.65 -24.83
N GLY A 203 31.45 4.18 -25.97
CA GLY A 203 31.67 4.89 -27.24
C GLY A 203 33.16 5.12 -27.53
N SER A 204 33.56 6.37 -27.61
CA SER A 204 34.94 6.80 -27.85
C SER A 204 35.75 7.07 -26.56
N SER A 205 35.15 7.03 -25.38
CA SER A 205 35.79 7.40 -24.12
C SER A 205 35.97 6.21 -23.18
N TYR A 206 36.95 6.30 -22.30
CA TYR A 206 37.20 5.34 -21.21
C TYR A 206 36.83 5.95 -19.88
N TYR A 207 36.16 5.14 -19.03
CA TYR A 207 35.74 5.50 -17.68
C TYR A 207 36.30 4.51 -16.69
N THR A 208 36.79 4.98 -15.56
CA THR A 208 37.17 4.12 -14.45
C THR A 208 35.95 3.78 -13.65
N VAL A 209 35.67 2.49 -13.50
CA VAL A 209 34.54 2.03 -12.65
C VAL A 209 34.93 2.26 -11.19
N ILE A 210 34.15 3.06 -10.45
CA ILE A 210 34.40 3.38 -9.04
C ILE A 210 33.41 2.70 -8.09
N GLY A 211 32.30 2.19 -8.61
CA GLY A 211 31.31 1.49 -7.82
C GLY A 211 30.36 0.67 -8.67
N VAL A 212 29.73 -0.29 -8.02
CA VAL A 212 28.63 -1.09 -8.57
C VAL A 212 27.43 -0.90 -7.67
N VAL A 213 26.28 -0.62 -8.27
CA VAL A 213 25.04 -0.39 -7.55
C VAL A 213 23.98 -1.39 -7.94
N LYS A 214 23.13 -1.65 -6.98
CA LYS A 214 21.91 -2.42 -7.14
C LYS A 214 20.73 -1.62 -6.60
N LYS A 215 19.60 -1.68 -7.25
CA LYS A 215 18.35 -1.15 -6.68
C LYS A 215 18.01 -1.91 -5.38
N THR A 216 17.55 -1.19 -4.39
CA THR A 216 17.19 -1.77 -3.08
C THR A 216 15.81 -2.42 -3.12
N THR A 217 14.93 -1.91 -3.97
CA THR A 217 13.56 -2.39 -4.15
C THR A 217 13.23 -2.42 -5.64
N ASP A 218 12.26 -3.24 -6.04
CA ASP A 218 11.68 -3.19 -7.39
C ASP A 218 10.80 -1.95 -7.59
N GLY A 219 11.24 -0.84 -7.01
CA GLY A 219 10.55 0.44 -6.96
C GLY A 219 10.34 1.09 -8.32
N VAL A 220 9.55 2.16 -8.31
CA VAL A 220 9.35 3.00 -9.50
C VAL A 220 10.66 3.74 -9.79
N ASN A 221 11.21 3.50 -10.97
CA ASN A 221 12.38 4.20 -11.46
C ASN A 221 11.93 5.33 -12.39
N PHE A 222 11.96 6.56 -11.89
CA PHE A 222 11.55 7.75 -12.66
C PHE A 222 12.44 8.01 -13.88
N PHE A 223 13.69 7.59 -13.82
CA PHE A 223 14.66 7.78 -14.91
C PHE A 223 14.99 6.49 -15.67
N GLY A 224 14.33 5.37 -15.35
CA GLY A 224 14.56 4.06 -15.97
C GLY A 224 15.26 3.07 -15.02
N ASN A 225 15.57 1.87 -15.52
CA ASN A 225 16.13 0.80 -14.69
C ASN A 225 17.59 1.08 -14.34
N THR A 226 17.87 1.43 -13.09
CA THR A 226 19.21 1.78 -12.62
C THR A 226 20.21 0.63 -12.72
N ASP A 227 19.74 -0.63 -12.68
CA ASP A 227 20.63 -1.80 -12.84
C ASP A 227 21.21 -1.88 -14.27
N GLU A 228 20.58 -1.19 -15.25
CA GLU A 228 20.98 -1.11 -16.65
C GLU A 228 21.65 0.24 -17.00
N MET A 229 22.10 0.99 -16.00
CA MET A 229 22.62 2.35 -16.22
C MET A 229 24.12 2.47 -15.90
N LEU A 230 24.69 3.46 -16.56
CA LEU A 230 26.02 4.00 -16.26
C LEU A 230 25.81 5.39 -15.64
N LEU A 231 26.19 5.55 -14.39
CA LEU A 231 26.07 6.82 -13.68
C LEU A 231 27.43 7.50 -13.63
N VAL A 232 27.50 8.73 -14.12
CA VAL A 232 28.73 9.55 -14.17
C VAL A 232 28.52 10.87 -13.43
N PRO A 233 29.57 11.61 -13.04
CA PRO A 233 29.40 12.97 -12.56
C PRO A 233 28.65 13.83 -13.58
N TYR A 234 27.68 14.64 -13.13
CA TYR A 234 26.89 15.46 -14.08
C TYR A 234 27.77 16.43 -14.89
N THR A 235 28.85 16.94 -14.30
CA THR A 235 29.85 17.77 -14.99
C THR A 235 30.62 17.00 -16.07
N THR A 236 30.85 15.70 -15.88
CA THR A 236 31.39 14.82 -16.92
C THR A 236 30.37 14.61 -18.03
N ALA A 237 29.09 14.43 -17.70
CA ALA A 237 28.01 14.33 -18.66
C ALA A 237 27.87 15.61 -19.51
N GLN A 238 27.96 16.78 -18.90
CA GLN A 238 27.99 18.07 -19.60
C GLN A 238 29.12 18.14 -20.63
N ARG A 239 30.33 17.71 -20.26
CA ARG A 239 31.49 17.66 -21.18
C ARG A 239 31.30 16.68 -22.34
N ILE A 240 30.69 15.51 -22.09
CA ILE A 240 30.41 14.50 -23.12
C ILE A 240 29.42 15.06 -24.15
N GLN A 241 28.38 15.74 -23.68
CA GLN A 241 27.33 16.33 -24.53
C GLN A 241 27.72 17.66 -25.16
N ASN A 242 28.87 18.21 -24.78
CA ASN A 242 29.30 19.57 -25.16
C ASN A 242 28.20 20.61 -24.88
N SER A 243 27.49 20.47 -23.77
CA SER A 243 26.32 21.28 -23.42
C SER A 243 26.65 22.48 -22.51
N GLY A 244 27.93 22.77 -22.31
CA GLY A 244 28.36 23.84 -21.39
C GLY A 244 27.99 23.49 -19.95
N ASP A 245 27.23 24.37 -19.30
CA ASP A 245 26.77 24.26 -17.90
C ASP A 245 25.27 23.89 -17.77
N VAL A 246 24.66 23.43 -18.85
CA VAL A 246 23.25 23.06 -18.92
C VAL A 246 22.93 21.87 -18.01
N VAL A 247 21.76 21.91 -17.36
CA VAL A 247 21.16 20.85 -16.56
C VAL A 247 19.79 20.51 -17.14
N HIS A 248 19.54 19.23 -17.42
CA HIS A 248 18.31 18.80 -18.09
C HIS A 248 17.12 18.65 -17.13
N CYS A 249 17.42 18.28 -15.88
CA CYS A 249 16.41 18.14 -14.83
C CYS A 249 17.03 18.52 -13.48
N LEU A 250 16.22 19.15 -12.66
CA LEU A 250 16.56 19.52 -11.29
C LEU A 250 15.70 18.71 -10.33
N CYS A 251 16.34 17.95 -9.45
CA CYS A 251 15.66 17.28 -8.36
C CYS A 251 15.90 18.07 -7.07
N ILE A 252 14.84 18.38 -6.35
CA ILE A 252 14.90 19.06 -5.04
C ILE A 252 14.16 18.25 -3.99
N THR A 253 14.73 18.16 -2.80
CA THR A 253 14.10 17.55 -1.62
C THR A 253 14.08 18.58 -0.50
N ALA A 254 12.92 18.83 0.09
CA ALA A 254 12.78 19.67 1.26
C ALA A 254 13.00 18.87 2.55
N TYR A 255 13.25 19.57 3.67
CA TYR A 255 13.21 18.95 4.99
C TYR A 255 11.81 18.42 5.31
N ASP A 256 11.72 17.47 6.24
CA ASP A 256 10.49 16.73 6.53
C ASP A 256 9.37 17.61 7.14
N ASP A 257 9.75 18.72 7.77
CA ASP A 257 8.87 19.72 8.37
C ASP A 257 8.38 20.78 7.37
N VAL A 258 8.84 20.74 6.13
CA VAL A 258 8.49 21.71 5.07
C VAL A 258 7.67 21.04 3.98
N GLU A 259 6.61 21.68 3.51
CA GLU A 259 5.80 21.22 2.39
C GLU A 259 6.48 21.55 1.06
N ILE A 260 6.96 20.52 0.34
CA ILE A 260 7.65 20.71 -0.95
C ILE A 260 6.78 21.45 -1.98
N GLY A 261 5.45 21.32 -1.91
CA GLY A 261 4.53 21.94 -2.86
C GLY A 261 4.58 23.47 -2.85
N ASP A 262 4.93 24.09 -1.72
CA ASP A 262 5.07 25.55 -1.61
C ASP A 262 6.47 25.99 -2.02
N VAL A 263 7.49 25.21 -1.65
CA VAL A 263 8.88 25.51 -2.01
C VAL A 263 9.10 25.33 -3.52
N GLU A 264 8.54 24.29 -4.15
CA GLU A 264 8.71 24.03 -5.58
C GLU A 264 8.22 25.19 -6.45
N LYS A 265 7.13 25.87 -6.07
CA LYS A 265 6.60 27.02 -6.81
C LYS A 265 7.59 28.20 -6.75
N ARG A 266 8.14 28.47 -5.56
CA ARG A 266 9.13 29.54 -5.36
C ARG A 266 10.42 29.24 -6.09
N VAL A 267 10.90 28.01 -6.03
CA VAL A 267 12.09 27.54 -6.76
C VAL A 267 11.86 27.65 -8.26
N ALA A 268 10.72 27.17 -8.77
CA ALA A 268 10.40 27.26 -10.19
C ALA A 268 10.35 28.71 -10.69
N ALA A 269 9.73 29.62 -9.92
CA ALA A 269 9.69 31.05 -10.24
C ALA A 269 11.11 31.66 -10.23
N PHE A 270 11.90 31.38 -9.22
CA PHE A 270 13.28 31.85 -9.07
C PHE A 270 14.17 31.41 -10.24
N VAL A 271 14.15 30.11 -10.59
CA VAL A 271 14.96 29.58 -11.69
C VAL A 271 14.49 30.15 -13.04
N LYS A 272 13.18 30.27 -13.27
CA LYS A 272 12.63 30.89 -14.48
C LYS A 272 13.08 32.33 -14.63
N GLU A 273 12.97 33.14 -13.57
CA GLU A 273 13.36 34.55 -13.60
C GLU A 273 14.83 34.76 -13.92
N ARG A 274 15.72 33.96 -13.31
CA ARG A 274 17.17 33.98 -13.57
C ARG A 274 17.50 33.65 -15.05
N ASN A 275 16.69 32.77 -15.64
CA ASN A 275 16.86 32.36 -17.05
C ASN A 275 16.02 33.17 -18.04
N LEU A 276 15.57 34.38 -17.64
CA LEU A 276 14.78 35.28 -18.46
C LEU A 276 13.51 34.62 -19.04
N VAL A 277 12.85 33.82 -18.21
CA VAL A 277 11.54 33.22 -18.45
C VAL A 277 10.53 33.85 -17.52
N ASN A 278 9.29 34.04 -18.00
CA ASN A 278 8.24 34.60 -17.16
C ASN A 278 7.99 33.65 -15.95
N PRO A 279 8.09 34.14 -14.69
CA PRO A 279 7.83 33.33 -13.51
C PRO A 279 6.44 32.67 -13.48
N ASP A 280 5.43 33.37 -14.07
CA ASP A 280 4.03 32.88 -14.13
C ASP A 280 3.76 31.92 -15.28
N ASP A 281 4.74 31.63 -16.16
CA ASP A 281 4.60 30.72 -17.27
C ASP A 281 4.69 29.25 -16.77
N GLU A 282 3.53 28.68 -16.43
CA GLU A 282 3.45 27.29 -15.95
C GLU A 282 3.91 26.26 -17.01
N ALA A 283 3.71 26.55 -18.29
CA ALA A 283 4.11 25.65 -19.35
C ALA A 283 5.63 25.59 -19.57
N ALA A 284 6.35 26.64 -19.15
CA ALA A 284 7.80 26.73 -19.31
C ALA A 284 8.59 25.75 -18.44
N MET A 285 7.99 25.17 -17.43
CA MET A 285 8.63 24.16 -16.55
C MET A 285 7.62 23.09 -16.17
N TRP A 286 7.89 21.85 -16.54
CA TRP A 286 7.12 20.72 -16.07
C TRP A 286 7.64 20.28 -14.70
N VAL A 287 6.76 20.26 -13.71
CA VAL A 287 7.08 19.92 -12.33
C VAL A 287 6.39 18.61 -11.96
N MET A 288 7.15 17.62 -11.55
CA MET A 288 6.65 16.35 -11.04
C MET A 288 6.88 16.28 -9.53
N ASN A 289 5.83 16.55 -8.76
CA ASN A 289 5.84 16.48 -7.31
C ASN A 289 5.56 15.06 -6.84
N LEU A 290 6.58 14.38 -6.31
CA LEU A 290 6.44 13.00 -5.83
C LEU A 290 5.49 12.91 -4.65
N LYS A 291 5.52 13.88 -3.73
CA LYS A 291 4.62 13.91 -2.58
C LYS A 291 3.15 13.92 -3.01
N LYS A 292 2.78 14.77 -3.98
CA LYS A 292 1.40 14.79 -4.52
C LYS A 292 1.01 13.45 -5.15
N ILE A 293 1.95 12.77 -5.79
CA ILE A 293 1.72 11.42 -6.35
C ILE A 293 1.46 10.44 -5.22
N PHE A 294 2.28 10.42 -4.17
CA PHE A 294 2.10 9.59 -2.99
C PHE A 294 0.77 9.86 -2.28
N ASP A 295 0.45 11.13 -2.05
CA ASP A 295 -0.79 11.55 -1.39
C ASP A 295 -2.02 11.15 -2.21
N SER A 296 -1.97 11.30 -3.54
CA SER A 296 -3.03 10.89 -4.45
C SER A 296 -3.26 9.38 -4.42
N PHE A 297 -2.20 8.58 -4.42
CA PHE A 297 -2.31 7.13 -4.26
C PHE A 297 -2.85 6.75 -2.88
N SER A 298 -2.39 7.39 -1.82
CA SER A 298 -2.86 7.15 -0.45
C SER A 298 -4.35 7.46 -0.32
N MET A 299 -4.82 8.57 -0.89
CA MET A 299 -6.24 8.94 -0.94
C MET A 299 -7.06 7.93 -1.74
N LEU A 300 -6.57 7.52 -2.91
CA LEU A 300 -7.22 6.51 -3.75
C LEU A 300 -7.39 5.18 -3.00
N PHE A 301 -6.31 4.67 -2.39
CA PHE A 301 -6.37 3.42 -1.63
C PHE A 301 -7.19 3.55 -0.35
N GLY A 302 -7.16 4.72 0.31
CA GLY A 302 -8.05 5.04 1.43
C GLY A 302 -9.52 4.97 1.02
N GLY A 303 -9.88 5.58 -0.10
CA GLY A 303 -11.24 5.55 -0.66
C GLY A 303 -11.68 4.14 -1.07
N LEU A 304 -10.82 3.39 -1.75
CA LEU A 304 -11.09 1.99 -2.11
C LEU A 304 -11.28 1.13 -0.86
N ASN A 305 -10.45 1.29 0.15
CA ASN A 305 -10.55 0.55 1.40
C ASN A 305 -11.87 0.87 2.13
N PHE A 306 -12.28 2.13 2.15
CA PHE A 306 -13.58 2.55 2.68
C PHE A 306 -14.76 1.88 1.95
N LEU A 307 -14.75 1.84 0.62
CA LEU A 307 -15.77 1.15 -0.18
C LEU A 307 -15.82 -0.35 0.11
N VAL A 308 -14.64 -0.99 0.23
CA VAL A 308 -14.53 -2.41 0.59
C VAL A 308 -15.18 -2.69 1.94
N TRP A 309 -14.96 -1.82 2.94
CA TRP A 309 -15.59 -1.95 4.25
C TRP A 309 -17.12 -1.78 4.18
N ILE A 310 -17.63 -0.81 3.41
CA ILE A 310 -19.08 -0.63 3.23
C ILE A 310 -19.71 -1.86 2.60
N VAL A 311 -19.16 -2.34 1.50
CA VAL A 311 -19.69 -3.51 0.79
C VAL A 311 -19.57 -4.77 1.65
N GLY A 312 -18.40 -4.97 2.28
CA GLY A 312 -18.15 -6.12 3.14
C GLY A 312 -19.08 -6.19 4.36
N LEU A 313 -19.25 -5.05 5.05
CA LEU A 313 -20.21 -4.97 6.16
C LEU A 313 -21.65 -5.12 5.69
N GLY A 314 -22.01 -4.56 4.53
CA GLY A 314 -23.36 -4.72 3.94
C GLY A 314 -23.70 -6.18 3.63
N THR A 315 -22.75 -6.92 3.03
CA THR A 315 -22.94 -8.36 2.74
C THR A 315 -23.00 -9.18 4.03
N LEU A 316 -22.18 -8.88 5.02
CA LEU A 316 -22.25 -9.52 6.33
C LEU A 316 -23.58 -9.26 7.03
N LEU A 317 -24.06 -8.00 7.04
CA LEU A 317 -25.35 -7.65 7.60
C LEU A 317 -26.50 -8.41 6.93
N SER A 318 -26.48 -8.59 5.61
CA SER A 318 -27.44 -9.43 4.90
C SER A 318 -27.43 -10.87 5.42
N GLY A 319 -26.23 -11.45 5.64
CA GLY A 319 -26.09 -12.77 6.26
C GLY A 319 -26.64 -12.82 7.69
N VAL A 320 -26.34 -11.81 8.50
CA VAL A 320 -26.85 -11.66 9.89
C VAL A 320 -28.38 -11.60 9.95
N ILE A 321 -28.99 -10.83 9.05
CA ILE A 321 -30.47 -10.74 8.93
C ILE A 321 -31.05 -12.12 8.54
N GLY A 322 -30.39 -12.83 7.62
CA GLY A 322 -30.75 -14.20 7.27
C GLY A 322 -30.77 -15.14 8.48
N VAL A 323 -29.68 -15.13 9.30
CA VAL A 323 -29.60 -15.90 10.55
C VAL A 323 -30.73 -15.50 11.50
N SER A 324 -30.91 -14.19 11.73
CA SER A 324 -31.92 -13.68 12.64
C SER A 324 -33.33 -14.12 12.26
N ASN A 325 -33.69 -14.06 10.96
CA ASN A 325 -34.98 -14.47 10.45
C ASN A 325 -35.25 -15.96 10.69
N ILE A 326 -34.25 -16.82 10.50
CA ILE A 326 -34.43 -18.26 10.73
C ILE A 326 -34.49 -18.57 12.20
N MET A 327 -33.67 -17.93 13.04
CA MET A 327 -33.77 -18.09 14.48
C MET A 327 -35.12 -17.64 15.04
N LEU A 328 -35.76 -16.59 14.45
CA LEU A 328 -37.13 -16.19 14.77
C LEU A 328 -38.16 -17.31 14.47
N VAL A 329 -38.01 -17.99 13.34
CA VAL A 329 -38.86 -19.15 12.99
C VAL A 329 -38.61 -20.31 13.96
N THR A 330 -37.36 -20.62 14.25
CA THR A 330 -36.96 -21.68 15.20
C THR A 330 -37.51 -21.42 16.59
N VAL A 331 -37.48 -20.18 17.09
CA VAL A 331 -38.09 -19.79 18.36
C VAL A 331 -39.58 -20.00 18.35
N ARG A 332 -40.29 -19.71 17.24
CA ARG A 332 -41.73 -19.99 17.10
C ARG A 332 -42.01 -21.50 17.11
N GLU A 333 -41.26 -22.31 16.39
CA GLU A 333 -41.40 -23.77 16.35
C GLU A 333 -41.18 -24.41 17.73
N ARG A 334 -40.37 -23.75 18.62
CA ARG A 334 -40.08 -24.21 19.97
C ARG A 334 -40.84 -23.47 21.06
N THR A 335 -41.91 -22.75 20.73
CA THR A 335 -42.68 -21.96 21.71
C THR A 335 -43.12 -22.76 22.89
N GLN A 336 -43.63 -23.99 22.65
CA GLN A 336 -44.12 -24.90 23.71
C GLN A 336 -42.97 -25.37 24.63
N GLU A 337 -41.83 -25.75 24.04
CA GLU A 337 -40.63 -26.15 24.81
C GLU A 337 -40.11 -25.01 25.72
N ILE A 338 -40.04 -23.79 25.17
CA ILE A 338 -39.64 -22.59 25.93
C ILE A 338 -40.66 -22.27 27.01
N GLY A 339 -41.94 -22.44 26.74
CA GLY A 339 -43.01 -22.26 27.69
C GLY A 339 -42.92 -23.24 28.87
N ILE A 340 -42.69 -24.53 28.61
CA ILE A 340 -42.48 -25.57 29.64
C ILE A 340 -41.27 -25.26 30.50
N ARG A 341 -40.09 -24.91 29.88
CA ARG A 341 -38.90 -24.54 30.63
C ARG A 341 -39.14 -23.33 31.56
N ARG A 342 -39.89 -22.33 31.11
CA ARG A 342 -40.28 -21.19 31.93
C ARG A 342 -41.27 -21.54 33.04
N ALA A 343 -42.22 -22.44 32.79
CA ALA A 343 -43.13 -22.95 33.83
C ALA A 343 -42.40 -23.74 34.92
N LEU A 344 -41.32 -24.46 34.53
CA LEU A 344 -40.41 -25.18 35.48
C LEU A 344 -39.41 -24.26 36.19
N GLY A 345 -39.45 -22.92 35.98
CA GLY A 345 -38.65 -21.95 36.72
C GLY A 345 -37.40 -21.48 36.03
N ALA A 346 -37.20 -21.76 34.75
CA ALA A 346 -36.07 -21.22 34.00
C ALA A 346 -36.12 -19.69 33.96
N THR A 347 -34.98 -19.04 34.31
CA THR A 347 -34.89 -17.60 34.31
C THR A 347 -34.89 -17.05 32.87
N PRO A 348 -35.42 -15.83 32.64
CA PRO A 348 -35.36 -15.18 31.32
C PRO A 348 -33.94 -15.13 30.74
N PHE A 349 -32.93 -14.94 31.60
CA PHE A 349 -31.53 -14.90 31.19
C PHE A 349 -31.02 -16.26 30.70
N THR A 350 -31.46 -17.37 31.23
CA THR A 350 -31.10 -18.73 30.80
C THR A 350 -31.56 -18.96 29.35
N ILE A 351 -32.81 -18.59 29.03
CA ILE A 351 -33.37 -18.72 27.68
C ILE A 351 -32.66 -17.79 26.69
N LEU A 352 -32.41 -16.53 27.10
CA LEU A 352 -31.68 -15.57 26.30
C LEU A 352 -30.26 -16.11 25.96
N LYS A 353 -29.54 -16.59 26.98
CA LYS A 353 -28.20 -17.17 26.84
C LYS A 353 -28.20 -18.34 25.86
N GLN A 354 -29.18 -19.23 25.95
CA GLN A 354 -29.28 -20.39 25.04
C GLN A 354 -29.46 -19.98 23.59
N ILE A 355 -30.43 -19.10 23.28
CA ILE A 355 -30.70 -18.67 21.90
C ILE A 355 -29.52 -17.84 21.33
N MET A 356 -28.93 -16.99 22.15
CA MET A 356 -27.74 -16.23 21.78
C MET A 356 -26.56 -17.15 21.46
N SER A 357 -26.32 -18.17 22.29
CA SER A 357 -25.23 -19.15 22.07
C SER A 357 -25.44 -19.95 20.79
N GLU A 358 -26.67 -20.38 20.49
CA GLU A 358 -27.03 -21.06 19.23
C GLU A 358 -26.70 -20.18 18.02
N SER A 359 -27.07 -18.90 18.05
CA SER A 359 -26.78 -17.94 16.97
C SER A 359 -25.29 -17.70 16.78
N VAL A 360 -24.55 -17.53 17.91
CA VAL A 360 -23.10 -17.31 17.86
C VAL A 360 -22.37 -18.54 17.33
N VAL A 361 -22.73 -19.75 17.76
CA VAL A 361 -22.12 -20.99 17.29
C VAL A 361 -22.37 -21.18 15.78
N LEU A 362 -23.61 -21.00 15.32
CA LEU A 362 -23.95 -21.12 13.89
C LEU A 362 -23.15 -20.12 13.05
N THR A 363 -23.12 -18.87 13.50
CA THR A 363 -22.40 -17.79 12.82
C THR A 363 -20.89 -18.00 12.85
N ALA A 364 -20.35 -18.51 13.97
CA ALA A 364 -18.94 -18.81 14.12
C ALA A 364 -18.50 -19.95 13.17
N ILE A 365 -19.27 -21.03 13.08
CA ILE A 365 -18.97 -22.14 12.15
C ILE A 365 -19.00 -21.63 10.72
N ALA A 366 -20.06 -20.91 10.30
CA ALA A 366 -20.19 -20.35 8.97
C ALA A 366 -19.08 -19.32 8.65
N GLY A 367 -18.79 -18.43 9.59
CA GLY A 367 -17.77 -17.42 9.43
C GLY A 367 -16.35 -17.98 9.39
N LEU A 368 -16.04 -18.97 10.25
CA LEU A 368 -14.72 -19.64 10.22
C LEU A 368 -14.52 -20.44 8.92
N THR A 369 -15.54 -21.13 8.42
CA THR A 369 -15.45 -21.81 7.13
C THR A 369 -15.26 -20.81 5.99
N GLY A 370 -15.92 -19.65 6.04
CA GLY A 370 -15.71 -18.53 5.10
C GLY A 370 -14.29 -17.97 5.17
N LEU A 371 -13.74 -17.77 6.36
CA LEU A 371 -12.38 -17.31 6.58
C LEU A 371 -11.35 -18.33 6.04
N VAL A 372 -11.48 -19.60 6.37
CA VAL A 372 -10.59 -20.66 5.88
C VAL A 372 -10.63 -20.74 4.36
N PHE A 373 -11.83 -20.67 3.76
CA PHE A 373 -11.98 -20.67 2.31
C PHE A 373 -11.35 -19.43 1.66
N ALA A 374 -11.47 -18.26 2.28
CA ALA A 374 -10.80 -17.04 1.82
C ALA A 374 -9.27 -17.19 1.83
N VAL A 375 -8.71 -17.76 2.90
CA VAL A 375 -7.26 -18.02 3.00
C VAL A 375 -6.81 -18.98 1.90
N LEU A 376 -7.56 -20.05 1.64
CA LEU A 376 -7.24 -21.02 0.58
C LEU A 376 -7.25 -20.35 -0.80
N VAL A 377 -8.29 -19.57 -1.12
CA VAL A 377 -8.39 -18.85 -2.40
C VAL A 377 -7.23 -17.86 -2.55
N LEU A 378 -6.94 -17.06 -1.53
CA LEU A 378 -5.84 -16.09 -1.55
C LEU A 378 -4.48 -16.78 -1.70
N SER A 379 -4.27 -17.93 -1.05
CA SER A 379 -3.03 -18.71 -1.19
C SER A 379 -2.85 -19.26 -2.61
N VAL A 380 -3.93 -19.68 -3.26
CA VAL A 380 -3.89 -20.12 -4.67
C VAL A 380 -3.56 -18.93 -5.58
N VAL A 381 -4.19 -17.77 -5.35
CA VAL A 381 -3.89 -16.53 -6.11
C VAL A 381 -2.43 -16.13 -5.94
N ASP A 382 -1.91 -16.17 -4.71
CA ASP A 382 -0.50 -15.85 -4.41
C ASP A 382 0.46 -16.83 -5.11
N MET A 383 0.15 -18.12 -5.10
CA MET A 383 0.92 -19.14 -5.81
C MET A 383 0.98 -18.90 -7.33
N VAL A 384 -0.17 -18.58 -7.95
CA VAL A 384 -0.25 -18.29 -9.38
C VAL A 384 0.52 -17.01 -9.73
N MET A 385 0.44 -15.99 -8.90
CA MET A 385 1.20 -14.75 -9.09
C MET A 385 2.71 -14.96 -8.93
N ALA A 386 3.12 -15.77 -7.97
CA ALA A 386 4.54 -16.10 -7.76
C ALA A 386 5.18 -16.87 -8.93
N MET A 387 4.39 -17.51 -9.79
CA MET A 387 4.88 -18.17 -11.01
C MET A 387 5.23 -17.20 -12.14
N GLN A 388 4.84 -15.93 -12.05
CA GLN A 388 5.18 -14.91 -13.05
C GLN A 388 6.59 -14.39 -12.82
N PRO A 389 7.41 -14.21 -13.86
CA PRO A 389 8.80 -13.77 -13.74
C PRO A 389 8.97 -12.36 -13.16
N ASN A 390 7.93 -11.53 -13.22
CA ASN A 390 7.87 -10.19 -12.62
C ASN A 390 6.48 -9.97 -12.00
N PRO A 391 6.24 -10.40 -10.76
CA PRO A 391 4.94 -10.21 -10.13
C PRO A 391 4.66 -8.71 -9.95
N VAL A 392 3.60 -8.24 -10.59
CA VAL A 392 3.16 -6.82 -10.50
C VAL A 392 2.70 -6.49 -9.08
N LEU A 393 2.20 -7.49 -8.36
CA LEU A 393 1.72 -7.37 -6.98
C LEU A 393 2.61 -8.19 -6.05
N PRO A 394 2.92 -7.66 -4.85
CA PRO A 394 3.59 -8.44 -3.81
C PRO A 394 2.63 -9.53 -3.30
N SER A 395 3.16 -10.47 -2.54
CA SER A 395 2.37 -11.55 -1.93
C SER A 395 1.15 -11.00 -1.19
N ILE A 396 -0.02 -11.52 -1.56
CA ILE A 396 -1.32 -11.14 -0.97
C ILE A 396 -1.53 -12.01 0.27
N GLN A 397 -0.66 -11.85 1.27
CA GLN A 397 -0.79 -12.62 2.51
C GLN A 397 -1.76 -11.93 3.46
N LEU A 398 -2.64 -12.74 4.05
CA LEU A 398 -3.52 -12.28 5.11
C LEU A 398 -2.69 -11.92 6.34
N SER A 399 -2.76 -10.67 6.80
CA SER A 399 -2.07 -10.30 8.03
C SER A 399 -2.75 -10.94 9.24
N PHE A 400 -1.97 -11.34 10.24
CA PHE A 400 -2.50 -11.90 11.49
C PHE A 400 -3.52 -10.97 12.15
N SER A 401 -3.28 -9.67 12.12
CA SER A 401 -4.21 -8.65 12.63
C SER A 401 -5.56 -8.70 11.93
N LEU A 402 -5.59 -8.88 10.61
CA LEU A 402 -6.84 -8.96 9.84
C LEU A 402 -7.64 -10.22 10.21
N SER A 403 -6.96 -11.33 10.47
CA SER A 403 -7.60 -12.58 10.93
C SER A 403 -8.28 -12.41 12.28
N ILE A 404 -7.62 -11.70 13.22
CA ILE A 404 -8.21 -11.37 14.53
C ILE A 404 -9.42 -10.45 14.38
N VAL A 405 -9.31 -9.41 13.55
CA VAL A 405 -10.43 -8.50 13.30
C VAL A 405 -11.61 -9.25 12.68
N ALA A 406 -11.37 -10.14 11.72
CA ALA A 406 -12.41 -10.98 11.14
C ALA A 406 -13.10 -11.86 12.20
N LEU A 407 -12.32 -12.49 13.10
CA LEU A 407 -12.86 -13.30 14.19
C LEU A 407 -13.76 -12.48 15.13
N VAL A 408 -13.32 -11.28 15.52
CA VAL A 408 -14.13 -10.37 16.35
C VAL A 408 -15.42 -9.96 15.64
N VAL A 409 -15.33 -9.63 14.36
CA VAL A 409 -16.50 -9.28 13.53
C VAL A 409 -17.49 -10.44 13.43
N ILE A 410 -17.02 -11.69 13.27
CA ILE A 410 -17.87 -12.89 13.25
C ILE A 410 -18.62 -13.05 14.58
N ILE A 411 -17.94 -12.91 15.71
CA ILE A 411 -18.56 -13.03 17.05
C ILE A 411 -19.63 -11.95 17.24
N LEU A 412 -19.31 -10.69 16.90
CA LEU A 412 -20.25 -9.58 16.98
C LEU A 412 -21.47 -9.83 16.08
N ALA A 413 -21.25 -10.29 14.86
CA ALA A 413 -22.32 -10.64 13.92
C ALA A 413 -23.27 -11.71 14.49
N GLY A 414 -22.72 -12.76 15.11
CA GLY A 414 -23.50 -13.80 15.77
C GLY A 414 -24.34 -13.27 16.94
N MET A 415 -23.79 -12.39 17.75
CA MET A 415 -24.53 -11.73 18.84
C MET A 415 -25.67 -10.86 18.32
N PHE A 416 -25.43 -10.06 17.26
CA PHE A 416 -26.49 -9.26 16.63
C PHE A 416 -27.57 -10.12 16.01
N ALA A 417 -27.21 -11.22 15.35
CA ALA A 417 -28.15 -12.17 14.75
C ALA A 417 -29.09 -12.79 15.78
N GLY A 418 -28.58 -13.13 16.98
CA GLY A 418 -29.33 -13.73 18.08
C GLY A 418 -30.16 -12.73 18.90
N TYR A 419 -29.90 -11.43 18.81
CA TYR A 419 -30.55 -10.45 19.70
C TYR A 419 -32.06 -10.36 19.53
N LEU A 420 -32.56 -10.19 18.30
CA LEU A 420 -34.00 -10.08 18.01
C LEU A 420 -34.77 -11.37 18.34
N PRO A 421 -34.30 -12.57 17.94
CA PRO A 421 -34.92 -13.85 18.31
C PRO A 421 -34.99 -14.05 19.82
N SER A 422 -33.92 -13.74 20.53
CA SER A 422 -33.87 -13.88 22.00
C SER A 422 -34.88 -12.97 22.70
N LYS A 423 -34.99 -11.70 22.25
CA LYS A 423 -35.98 -10.77 22.79
C LYS A 423 -37.39 -11.27 22.57
N ARG A 424 -37.68 -11.91 21.42
CA ARG A 424 -38.99 -12.45 21.10
C ARG A 424 -39.31 -13.69 21.94
N ALA A 425 -38.34 -14.55 22.17
CA ALA A 425 -38.51 -15.70 23.07
C ALA A 425 -38.87 -15.30 24.52
N LEU A 426 -38.29 -14.16 24.99
CA LEU A 426 -38.62 -13.62 26.33
C LEU A 426 -40.05 -13.09 26.42
N SER A 427 -40.71 -12.73 25.33
CA SER A 427 -42.11 -12.25 25.34
C SER A 427 -43.13 -13.36 25.36
N ILE A 428 -42.73 -14.63 25.24
CA ILE A 428 -43.63 -15.79 25.29
C ILE A 428 -44.11 -15.98 26.75
N LYS A 429 -45.42 -15.95 26.97
CA LYS A 429 -46.02 -16.22 28.28
C LYS A 429 -46.19 -17.74 28.48
N ALA A 430 -45.77 -18.27 29.62
CA ALA A 430 -45.85 -19.72 29.89
C ALA A 430 -47.28 -20.27 29.79
N VAL A 431 -48.27 -19.46 30.16
CA VAL A 431 -49.71 -19.85 30.09
C VAL A 431 -50.22 -19.95 28.65
N GLU A 432 -49.85 -18.98 27.77
CA GLU A 432 -50.26 -18.96 26.36
C GLU A 432 -49.56 -20.09 25.58
N ALA A 433 -48.30 -20.41 25.90
CA ALA A 433 -47.52 -21.46 25.25
C ALA A 433 -48.03 -22.91 25.55
N LEU A 434 -48.79 -23.08 26.60
CA LEU A 434 -49.39 -24.38 26.98
C LEU A 434 -50.85 -24.54 26.48
N GLN A 435 -51.48 -23.45 25.97
CA GLN A 435 -52.86 -23.44 25.48
C GLN A 435 -52.95 -23.50 23.94
N ASP A 436 -51.86 -23.24 23.21
CA ASP A 436 -51.82 -23.40 21.75
C ASP A 436 -51.72 -24.91 21.43
N GLU A 437 -52.88 -25.52 21.09
CA GLU A 437 -53.02 -26.81 20.40
C GLU A 437 -52.88 -26.64 18.89
#